data_1e7a6d3db0a59f34db702990bc039d87
#
_entry.id   1e7a6d3db0a59f34db702990bc039d87
#
_cell.length_a   1.000
_cell.length_b   1.000
_cell.length_c   1.000
_cell.angle_alpha   90.00
_cell.angle_beta   90.00
_cell.angle_gamma   90.00
#
_symmetry.space_group_name_H-M   'P 1'
#
loop_
_entity.id
_entity.type
_entity.pdbx_description
1 polymer ?
#
loop_
_entity_poly.entity_id
_entity_poly.type
_entity_poly.pdbx_seq_one_letter_code
_entity_poly.pdbx_strand_id
1 'polypeptide(L)'
;MILRAKKYVAVLLVFVCVCMMFFPLTAYAAEDSSQHETVKVGFFAMDGYHVMDEEGNRSGYGYDFLRLMARYWDVDYEYVGYDKSWDDMQQMLEDGEIDMVTSPRKTPEREEKFDFSRPIGTNNGI
;
A
#
# COMPACT_ATOMS: atom_id res chain seq x y z
N MET A 1 -68.39 16.36 8.66
CA MET A 1 -67.31 15.44 9.22
C MET A 1 -66.06 15.33 8.33
N ILE A 2 -65.86 16.17 7.36
CA ILE A 2 -64.72 16.11 6.41
C ILE A 2 -63.64 17.16 6.69
N LEU A 3 -63.91 18.19 7.48
CA LEU A 3 -62.96 19.30 7.71
C LEU A 3 -61.81 18.98 8.71
N ARG A 4 -61.99 18.01 9.60
CA ARG A 4 -60.94 17.63 10.58
C ARG A 4 -59.85 16.81 9.95
N ALA A 5 -60.16 15.95 8.99
CA ALA A 5 -59.17 15.10 8.29
C ALA A 5 -58.19 15.93 7.47
N LYS A 6 -58.63 17.02 6.81
CA LYS A 6 -57.75 17.88 6.01
C LYS A 6 -56.68 18.60 6.85
N LYS A 7 -56.99 18.97 8.12
CA LYS A 7 -56.03 19.61 9.00
C LYS A 7 -54.90 18.63 9.42
N TYR A 8 -55.25 17.39 9.70
CA TYR A 8 -54.24 16.38 10.06
C TYR A 8 -53.38 15.96 8.87
N VAL A 9 -53.96 15.91 7.68
CA VAL A 9 -53.17 15.64 6.45
C VAL A 9 -52.18 16.76 6.17
N ALA A 10 -52.57 18.02 6.35
CA ALA A 10 -51.67 19.16 6.18
C ALA A 10 -50.54 19.16 7.23
N VAL A 11 -50.85 18.86 8.48
CA VAL A 11 -49.84 18.74 9.56
C VAL A 11 -48.90 17.57 9.30
N LEU A 12 -49.40 16.43 8.83
CA LEU A 12 -48.59 15.27 8.48
C LEU A 12 -47.63 15.57 7.32
N LEU A 13 -48.11 16.28 6.29
CA LEU A 13 -47.29 16.70 5.15
C LEU A 13 -46.17 17.66 5.57
N VAL A 14 -46.48 18.63 6.43
CA VAL A 14 -45.46 19.55 6.97
C VAL A 14 -44.44 18.81 7.81
N PHE A 15 -44.84 17.83 8.63
CA PHE A 15 -43.94 17.03 9.44
C PHE A 15 -43.03 16.17 8.59
N VAL A 16 -43.53 15.55 7.51
CA VAL A 16 -42.72 14.78 6.55
C VAL A 16 -41.71 15.68 5.83
N CYS A 17 -42.11 16.88 5.40
CA CYS A 17 -41.22 17.84 4.77
C CYS A 17 -40.11 18.31 5.74
N VAL A 18 -40.43 18.57 7.00
CA VAL A 18 -39.47 18.95 8.02
C VAL A 18 -38.49 17.80 8.31
N CYS A 19 -38.98 16.56 8.40
CA CYS A 19 -38.13 15.40 8.56
C CYS A 19 -37.15 15.18 7.38
N MET A 20 -37.56 15.49 6.15
CA MET A 20 -36.70 15.42 4.98
C MET A 20 -35.60 16.52 4.98
N MET A 21 -35.83 17.66 5.62
CA MET A 21 -34.81 18.71 5.76
C MET A 21 -33.78 18.43 6.84
N PHE A 22 -34.07 17.53 7.79
CA PHE A 22 -33.16 17.11 8.84
C PHE A 22 -32.41 15.80 8.52
N PHE A 23 -32.70 15.16 7.37
CA PHE A 23 -31.76 14.14 6.89
C PHE A 23 -30.54 14.89 6.39
N PRO A 24 -29.37 14.79 7.08
CA PRO A 24 -28.14 15.22 6.46
C PRO A 24 -28.03 14.37 5.19
N LEU A 25 -28.03 15.04 4.05
CA LEU A 25 -27.49 14.46 2.84
C LEU A 25 -26.02 14.23 3.18
N THR A 26 -25.71 13.11 3.86
CA THR A 26 -24.37 12.57 3.84
C THR A 26 -24.11 12.35 2.37
N ALA A 27 -23.50 13.36 1.75
CA ALA A 27 -22.81 13.15 0.51
C ALA A 27 -21.90 11.95 0.79
N TYR A 28 -22.29 10.80 0.29
CA TYR A 28 -21.41 9.70 0.10
C TYR A 28 -20.40 10.25 -0.92
N ALA A 29 -19.41 10.97 -0.40
CA ALA A 29 -18.17 11.09 -1.10
C ALA A 29 -17.77 9.63 -1.28
N ALA A 30 -17.98 9.09 -2.46
CA ALA A 30 -17.22 7.97 -2.90
C ALA A 30 -15.79 8.44 -2.73
N GLU A 31 -15.17 8.08 -1.60
CA GLU A 31 -13.73 8.01 -1.53
C GLU A 31 -13.39 7.07 -2.68
N ASP A 32 -12.94 7.67 -3.75
CA ASP A 32 -12.12 7.00 -4.76
C ASP A 32 -10.83 6.65 -4.03
N SER A 33 -10.95 5.72 -3.10
CA SER A 33 -9.82 5.05 -2.49
C SER A 33 -9.38 3.97 -3.47
N SER A 34 -8.78 4.38 -4.56
CA SER A 34 -7.69 3.61 -5.12
C SER A 34 -6.54 3.68 -4.09
N GLN A 35 -6.78 3.13 -2.90
CA GLN A 35 -5.71 2.85 -1.96
C GLN A 35 -4.96 1.68 -2.59
N HIS A 36 -3.94 2.01 -3.38
CA HIS A 36 -2.94 1.04 -3.76
C HIS A 36 -2.39 0.45 -2.46
N GLU A 37 -2.29 -0.86 -2.41
CA GLU A 37 -1.65 -1.54 -1.30
C GLU A 37 -0.21 -1.03 -1.19
N THR A 38 0.21 -0.60 0.00
CA THR A 38 1.58 -0.17 0.24
C THR A 38 2.39 -1.36 0.71
N VAL A 39 3.46 -1.67 -0.03
CA VAL A 39 4.40 -2.75 0.28
C VAL A 39 5.71 -2.14 0.77
N LYS A 40 6.14 -2.50 1.97
CA LYS A 40 7.42 -2.06 2.54
C LYS A 40 8.57 -2.91 2.03
N VAL A 41 9.49 -2.26 1.33
CA VAL A 41 10.63 -2.93 0.69
C VAL A 41 11.91 -2.56 1.40
N GLY A 42 12.65 -3.56 1.85
CA GLY A 42 14.01 -3.37 2.35
C GLY A 42 14.94 -2.89 1.23
N PHE A 43 15.39 -1.64 1.34
CA PHE A 43 16.22 -0.96 0.36
C PHE A 43 17.56 -0.58 1.01
N PHE A 44 18.45 -1.56 1.17
CA PHE A 44 19.77 -1.37 1.75
C PHE A 44 20.81 -1.01 0.69
N ALA A 45 21.85 -0.28 1.07
CA ALA A 45 22.89 0.17 0.15
C ALA A 45 23.62 -1.02 -0.49
N MET A 46 23.60 -1.08 -1.81
CA MET A 46 24.32 -2.07 -2.61
C MET A 46 24.72 -1.47 -3.95
N ASP A 47 26.01 -1.39 -4.20
CA ASP A 47 26.57 -0.74 -5.39
C ASP A 47 25.93 -1.24 -6.70
N GLY A 48 25.48 -0.30 -7.51
CA GLY A 48 24.83 -0.57 -8.78
C GLY A 48 23.44 -1.20 -8.71
N TYR A 49 23.04 -1.72 -7.55
CA TYR A 49 21.76 -2.40 -7.35
C TYR A 49 20.74 -1.50 -6.62
N HIS A 50 21.09 -1.04 -5.43
CA HIS A 50 20.33 -0.07 -4.65
C HIS A 50 21.23 1.10 -4.29
N VAL A 51 21.01 2.22 -4.89
CA VAL A 51 21.79 3.44 -4.71
C VAL A 51 20.87 4.59 -4.33
N MET A 52 21.29 5.40 -3.39
CA MET A 52 20.63 6.66 -3.03
C MET A 52 21.66 7.76 -2.97
N ASP A 53 21.40 8.89 -3.62
CA ASP A 53 22.27 10.05 -3.60
C ASP A 53 22.04 10.93 -2.35
N GLU A 54 22.82 12.00 -2.22
CA GLU A 54 22.73 12.92 -1.07
C GLU A 54 21.39 13.68 -1.01
N GLU A 55 20.72 13.82 -2.14
CA GLU A 55 19.40 14.44 -2.26
C GLU A 55 18.26 13.44 -1.98
N GLY A 56 18.57 12.14 -1.76
CA GLY A 56 17.61 11.09 -1.47
C GLY A 56 16.97 10.46 -2.72
N ASN A 57 17.49 10.74 -3.93
CA ASN A 57 17.01 10.09 -5.14
C ASN A 57 17.54 8.67 -5.22
N ARG A 58 16.65 7.75 -5.55
CA ARG A 58 16.97 6.33 -5.66
C ARG A 58 17.26 5.94 -7.09
N SER A 59 18.22 5.05 -7.27
CA SER A 59 18.63 4.51 -8.55
C SER A 59 19.20 3.09 -8.42
N GLY A 60 19.58 2.50 -9.53
CA GLY A 60 20.18 1.18 -9.60
C GLY A 60 19.24 0.13 -10.16
N TYR A 61 19.85 -0.98 -10.59
CA TYR A 61 19.13 -2.07 -11.26
C TYR A 61 17.97 -2.65 -10.45
N GLY A 62 18.17 -2.85 -9.14
CA GLY A 62 17.13 -3.35 -8.25
C GLY A 62 15.98 -2.36 -8.08
N TYR A 63 16.28 -1.08 -8.01
CA TYR A 63 15.27 -0.03 -7.96
C TYR A 63 14.44 0.06 -9.24
N ASP A 64 15.09 0.02 -10.39
CA ASP A 64 14.39 0.04 -11.69
C ASP A 64 13.49 -1.19 -11.87
N PHE A 65 13.95 -2.35 -11.42
CA PHE A 65 13.15 -3.57 -11.40
C PHE A 65 11.90 -3.41 -10.51
N LEU A 66 12.06 -2.91 -9.27
CA LEU A 66 10.93 -2.67 -8.36
C LEU A 66 9.91 -1.69 -8.96
N ARG A 67 10.37 -0.61 -9.57
CA ARG A 67 9.48 0.35 -10.26
C ARG A 67 8.69 -0.29 -11.40
N LEU A 68 9.31 -1.22 -12.12
CA LEU A 68 8.61 -1.98 -13.16
C LEU A 68 7.56 -2.89 -12.55
N MET A 69 7.90 -3.62 -11.48
CA MET A 69 6.99 -4.53 -10.79
C MET A 69 5.78 -3.80 -10.18
N ALA A 70 5.98 -2.62 -9.59
CA ALA A 70 4.89 -1.82 -9.03
C ALA A 70 3.76 -1.56 -10.04
N ARG A 71 4.12 -1.32 -11.31
CA ARG A 71 3.14 -1.09 -12.38
C ARG A 71 2.30 -2.31 -12.72
N TYR A 72 2.86 -3.53 -12.50
CA TYR A 72 2.15 -4.78 -12.77
C TYR A 72 1.27 -5.21 -11.61
N TRP A 73 1.69 -4.90 -10.37
CA TRP A 73 0.99 -5.30 -9.17
C TRP A 73 -0.01 -4.25 -8.68
N ASP A 74 0.05 -3.04 -9.23
CA ASP A 74 -0.79 -1.92 -8.81
C ASP A 74 -0.63 -1.61 -7.32
N VAL A 75 0.64 -1.56 -6.87
CA VAL A 75 1.04 -1.29 -5.49
C VAL A 75 1.96 -0.08 -5.41
N ASP A 76 1.97 0.55 -4.25
CA ASP A 76 2.97 1.55 -3.90
C ASP A 76 4.06 0.93 -3.03
N TYR A 77 5.33 1.32 -3.26
CA TYR A 77 6.44 0.87 -2.42
C TYR A 77 6.89 1.95 -1.45
N GLU A 78 6.99 1.54 -0.18
CA GLU A 78 7.71 2.27 0.85
C GLU A 78 9.11 1.65 0.98
N TYR A 79 10.15 2.42 0.65
CA TYR A 79 11.53 1.95 0.72
C TYR A 79 12.12 2.25 2.09
N VAL A 80 12.64 1.22 2.76
CA VAL A 80 13.09 1.29 4.15
C VAL A 80 14.53 0.80 4.30
N GLY A 81 15.30 1.49 5.14
CA GLY A 81 16.55 0.96 5.69
C GLY A 81 17.77 1.07 4.79
N TYR A 82 17.97 2.17 4.08
CA TYR A 82 19.14 2.36 3.22
C TYR A 82 20.48 2.24 3.97
N ASP A 83 20.51 2.68 5.22
CA ASP A 83 21.67 2.65 6.12
C ASP A 83 21.81 1.35 6.93
N LYS A 84 20.90 0.41 6.74
CA LYS A 84 20.88 -0.86 7.47
C LYS A 84 21.80 -1.89 6.83
N SER A 85 22.31 -2.80 7.67
CA SER A 85 23.07 -3.96 7.20
C SER A 85 22.15 -5.03 6.59
N TRP A 86 22.75 -5.98 5.90
CA TRP A 86 22.00 -7.14 5.41
C TRP A 86 21.34 -7.97 6.55
N ASP A 87 22.04 -8.11 7.67
CA ASP A 87 21.52 -8.86 8.82
C ASP A 87 20.33 -8.13 9.46
N ASP A 88 20.40 -6.80 9.55
CA ASP A 88 19.26 -5.99 9.99
C ASP A 88 18.06 -6.15 9.05
N MET A 89 18.29 -6.19 7.73
CA MET A 89 17.20 -6.41 6.75
C MET A 89 16.51 -7.77 6.95
N GLN A 90 17.27 -8.81 7.21
CA GLN A 90 16.71 -10.14 7.49
C GLN A 90 15.88 -10.13 8.78
N GLN A 91 16.38 -9.48 9.82
CA GLN A 91 15.66 -9.36 11.08
C GLN A 91 14.35 -8.56 10.91
N MET A 92 14.39 -7.43 10.21
CA MET A 92 13.21 -6.62 9.90
C MET A 92 12.16 -7.40 9.11
N LEU A 93 12.58 -8.29 8.21
CA LEU A 93 11.67 -9.17 7.46
C LEU A 93 11.07 -10.26 8.38
N GLU A 94 11.87 -10.87 9.27
CA GLU A 94 11.39 -11.84 10.26
C GLU A 94 10.38 -11.23 11.24
N ASP A 95 10.59 -9.98 11.64
CA ASP A 95 9.74 -9.24 12.58
C ASP A 95 8.50 -8.62 11.91
N GLY A 96 8.41 -8.68 10.58
CA GLY A 96 7.31 -8.08 9.82
C GLY A 96 7.35 -6.55 9.76
N GLU A 97 8.50 -5.95 10.00
CA GLU A 97 8.70 -4.50 9.84
C GLU A 97 8.76 -4.09 8.37
N ILE A 98 9.21 -5.01 7.50
CA ILE A 98 9.19 -4.92 6.05
C ILE A 98 8.54 -6.15 5.45
N ASP A 99 7.94 -6.01 4.27
CA ASP A 99 7.18 -7.07 3.61
C ASP A 99 8.05 -7.89 2.66
N MET A 100 9.07 -7.28 2.08
CA MET A 100 9.98 -7.95 1.16
C MET A 100 11.36 -7.33 1.10
N VAL A 101 12.32 -8.15 0.70
CA VAL A 101 13.66 -7.72 0.27
C VAL A 101 13.97 -8.32 -1.09
N THR A 102 14.76 -7.60 -1.89
CA THR A 102 15.25 -8.10 -3.17
C THR A 102 16.71 -8.54 -3.05
N SER A 103 17.19 -9.32 -4.02
CA SER A 103 18.60 -9.77 -4.08
C SER A 103 19.07 -10.89 -3.12
N PRO A 104 18.28 -11.42 -2.16
CA PRO A 104 18.79 -12.52 -1.38
C PRO A 104 19.02 -13.76 -2.24
N ARG A 105 20.19 -14.40 -2.01
CA ARG A 105 20.41 -15.72 -2.57
C ARG A 105 19.55 -16.74 -1.83
N LYS A 106 18.80 -17.55 -2.59
CA LYS A 106 18.03 -18.66 -2.06
C LYS A 106 18.96 -19.74 -1.51
N THR A 107 18.80 -20.09 -0.24
CA THR A 107 19.52 -21.18 0.43
C THR A 107 18.53 -22.03 1.22
N PRO A 108 18.79 -23.33 1.47
CA PRO A 108 17.90 -24.18 2.26
C PRO A 108 17.53 -23.58 3.62
N GLU A 109 18.48 -22.98 4.32
CA GLU A 109 18.27 -22.33 5.62
C GLU A 109 17.29 -21.16 5.53
N ARG A 110 17.36 -20.36 4.46
CA ARG A 110 16.45 -19.23 4.25
C ARG A 110 15.08 -19.67 3.78
N GLU A 111 14.98 -20.78 3.05
CA GLU A 111 13.71 -21.36 2.65
C GLU A 111 12.87 -21.89 3.82
N GLU A 112 13.50 -22.18 4.95
CA GLU A 112 12.78 -22.56 6.18
C GLU A 112 12.04 -21.37 6.82
N LYS A 113 12.48 -20.15 6.50
CA LYS A 113 11.96 -18.92 7.12
C LYS A 113 11.17 -18.01 6.17
N PHE A 114 11.52 -18.01 4.88
CA PHE A 114 11.02 -17.05 3.90
C PHE A 114 10.56 -17.74 2.62
N ASP A 115 9.52 -17.18 2.04
CA ASP A 115 9.09 -17.52 0.70
C ASP A 115 9.93 -16.80 -0.36
N PHE A 116 10.25 -17.50 -1.44
CA PHE A 116 11.04 -16.97 -2.53
C PHE A 116 10.25 -16.94 -3.84
N SER A 117 10.31 -15.82 -4.54
CA SER A 117 9.87 -15.73 -5.92
C SER A 117 10.81 -16.50 -6.86
N ARG A 118 10.47 -16.53 -8.14
CA ARG A 118 11.43 -16.96 -9.18
C ARG A 118 12.60 -15.97 -9.23
N PRO A 119 13.82 -16.44 -9.54
CA PRO A 119 14.96 -15.56 -9.70
C PRO A 119 14.69 -14.46 -10.74
N ILE A 120 15.00 -13.22 -10.40
CA ILE A 120 14.89 -12.07 -11.31
C ILE A 120 16.10 -11.92 -12.23
N GLY A 121 17.16 -12.66 -11.95
CA GLY A 121 18.38 -12.72 -12.77
C GLY A 121 19.30 -13.80 -12.26
N THR A 122 20.23 -14.22 -13.10
CA THR A 122 21.33 -15.11 -12.74
C THR A 122 22.63 -14.33 -12.80
N ASN A 123 23.34 -14.27 -11.71
CA ASN A 123 24.73 -13.79 -11.73
C ASN A 123 25.61 -14.96 -12.16
N ASN A 124 25.93 -15.05 -13.44
CA ASN A 124 27.00 -15.92 -13.90
C ASN A 124 28.29 -15.24 -13.50
N GLY A 125 28.78 -15.55 -12.28
CA GLY A 125 30.08 -15.09 -11.84
C GLY A 125 31.14 -15.46 -12.88
N ILE A 126 31.80 -14.46 -13.41
CA ILE A 126 32.99 -14.60 -14.23
C ILE A 126 34.16 -14.88 -13.31
#